data_0d450af9d0beb9533e8bfd5f33543d88
#
_entry.id   0d450af9d0beb9533e8bfd5f33543d88
#
_cell.length_a   1.000
_cell.length_b   1.000
_cell.length_c   1.000
_cell.angle_alpha   90.00
_cell.angle_beta   90.00
_cell.angle_gamma   90.00
#
_symmetry.space_group_name_H-M   'P 1'
#
loop_
_entity.id
_entity.type
_entity.pdbx_description
1 polymer ?
#
loop_
_entity_poly.entity_id
_entity_poly.type
_entity_poly.pdbx_seq_one_letter_code
_entity_poly.pdbx_strand_id
1 'polypeptide(L)'
;MNKGYLKIAAFLGALSVMLGAFAAHGLKSIADEQTITIFNKGVQYQFYHVFALALAAILFKSYPNKLISVSGILFILGISLFSGSLYVYTFKTIYAIAGLNWIVFLTPLGGLFFIAGWVCLALGIKE
;
A
#
# COMPACT_ATOMS: atom_id res chain seq x y z
N MET A 1 6.20 -13.48 -16.62
CA MET A 1 6.10 -12.20 -15.89
C MET A 1 4.67 -11.70 -15.94
N ASN A 2 4.14 -11.25 -14.83
CA ASN A 2 2.78 -10.72 -14.77
C ASN A 2 2.78 -9.23 -15.17
N LYS A 3 2.46 -8.96 -16.42
CA LYS A 3 2.45 -7.58 -16.95
C LYS A 3 1.40 -6.68 -16.30
N GLY A 4 0.26 -7.26 -15.90
CA GLY A 4 -0.78 -6.52 -15.19
C GLY A 4 -0.29 -5.98 -13.84
N TYR A 5 0.33 -6.82 -13.05
CA TYR A 5 0.91 -6.41 -11.76
C TYR A 5 2.03 -5.39 -11.94
N LEU A 6 2.87 -5.51 -12.98
CA LEU A 6 3.91 -4.52 -13.25
C LEU A 6 3.33 -3.15 -13.58
N LYS A 7 2.26 -3.11 -14.38
CA LYS A 7 1.58 -1.85 -14.71
C LYS A 7 0.95 -1.22 -13.47
N ILE A 8 0.26 -2.01 -12.66
CA ILE A 8 -0.34 -1.54 -11.41
C ILE A 8 0.75 -1.01 -10.48
N ALA A 9 1.86 -1.73 -10.31
CA ALA A 9 2.99 -1.29 -9.50
C ALA A 9 3.56 0.04 -10.00
N ALA A 10 3.73 0.22 -11.31
CA ALA A 10 4.22 1.45 -11.89
C ALA A 10 3.29 2.64 -11.62
N PHE A 11 1.98 2.48 -11.81
CA PHE A 11 1.00 3.53 -11.50
C PHE A 11 0.91 3.84 -10.01
N LEU A 12 0.92 2.83 -9.15
CA LEU A 12 0.95 3.03 -7.70
C LEU A 12 2.26 3.69 -7.25
N GLY A 13 3.37 3.40 -7.91
CA GLY A 13 4.64 4.06 -7.67
C GLY A 13 4.58 5.55 -8.00
N ALA A 14 4.03 5.91 -9.15
CA ALA A 14 3.82 7.30 -9.53
C ALA A 14 2.90 8.02 -8.52
N LEU A 15 1.81 7.37 -8.10
CA LEU A 15 0.90 7.90 -7.08
C LEU A 15 1.62 8.10 -5.74
N SER A 16 2.48 7.18 -5.35
CA SER A 16 3.27 7.28 -4.11
C SER A 16 4.17 8.53 -4.12
N VAL A 17 4.80 8.84 -5.25
CA VAL A 17 5.62 10.06 -5.40
C VAL A 17 4.75 11.30 -5.28
N MET A 18 3.60 11.34 -5.95
CA MET A 18 2.68 12.47 -5.88
C MET A 18 2.16 12.70 -4.45
N LEU A 19 1.78 11.65 -3.75
CA LEU A 19 1.30 11.74 -2.37
C LEU A 19 2.41 12.15 -1.41
N GLY A 20 3.63 11.66 -1.60
CA GLY A 20 4.80 12.06 -0.82
C GLY A 20 5.14 13.53 -1.02
N ALA A 21 5.09 14.03 -2.24
CA ALA A 21 5.29 15.44 -2.55
C ALA A 21 4.21 16.32 -1.93
N PHE A 22 2.95 15.89 -2.00
CA PHE A 22 1.83 16.58 -1.34
C PHE A 22 2.02 16.66 0.18
N ALA A 23 2.46 15.57 0.81
CA ALA A 23 2.74 15.55 2.25
C ALA A 23 3.86 16.54 2.65
N ALA A 24 4.87 16.69 1.79
CA ALA A 24 6.00 17.58 2.06
C ALA A 24 5.66 19.06 1.88
N HIS A 25 4.65 19.39 1.10
CA HIS A 25 4.32 20.77 0.72
C HIS A 25 2.89 21.17 1.09
N GLY A 26 1.88 20.69 0.35
CA GLY A 26 0.48 21.09 0.52
C GLY A 26 -0.10 20.72 1.89
N LEU A 27 0.21 19.55 2.39
CA LEU A 27 -0.32 19.05 3.66
C LEU A 27 0.20 19.86 4.86
N LYS A 28 1.41 20.39 4.79
CA LYS A 28 2.01 21.18 5.88
C LYS A 28 1.22 22.44 6.24
N SER A 29 0.49 23.01 5.28
CA SER A 29 -0.30 24.21 5.49
C SER A 29 -1.67 23.97 6.13
N ILE A 30 -2.13 22.71 6.17
CA ILE A 30 -3.49 22.35 6.59
C ILE A 30 -3.55 21.27 7.68
N ALA A 31 -2.42 20.68 8.05
CA ALA A 31 -2.35 19.58 9.02
C ALA A 31 -1.21 19.78 10.02
N ASP A 32 -1.38 19.21 11.22
CA ASP A 32 -0.31 19.18 12.23
C ASP A 32 0.73 18.08 11.92
N GLU A 33 1.84 18.09 12.65
CA GLU A 33 2.94 17.12 12.44
C GLU A 33 2.51 15.68 12.65
N GLN A 34 1.64 15.40 13.62
CA GLN A 34 1.17 14.06 13.90
C GLN A 34 0.33 13.52 12.73
N THR A 35 -0.55 14.33 12.19
CA THR A 35 -1.38 13.97 11.03
C THR A 35 -0.53 13.75 9.79
N ILE A 36 0.47 14.59 9.55
CA ILE A 36 1.44 14.43 8.45
C ILE A 36 2.23 13.13 8.60
N THR A 37 2.65 12.80 9.82
CA THR A 37 3.37 11.54 10.10
C THR A 37 2.51 10.32 9.77
N ILE A 38 1.23 10.34 10.11
CA ILE A 38 0.28 9.26 9.78
C ILE A 38 0.12 9.12 8.26
N PHE A 39 -0.05 10.24 7.55
CA PHE A 39 -0.14 10.24 6.09
C PHE A 39 1.13 9.67 5.45
N ASN A 40 2.30 10.10 5.90
CA ASN A 40 3.59 9.61 5.42
C ASN A 40 3.80 8.12 5.70
N LYS A 41 3.25 7.60 6.79
CA LYS A 41 3.26 6.16 7.06
C LYS A 41 2.52 5.40 5.97
N GLY A 42 1.39 5.92 5.52
CA GLY A 42 0.64 5.36 4.39
C GLY A 42 1.45 5.38 3.10
N VAL A 43 2.11 6.50 2.79
CA VAL A 43 2.97 6.63 1.60
C VAL A 43 4.15 5.67 1.65
N GLN A 44 4.81 5.56 2.80
CA GLN A 44 5.96 4.68 3.01
C GLN A 44 5.61 3.21 2.78
N TYR A 45 4.53 2.73 3.38
CA TYR A 45 4.10 1.35 3.20
C TYR A 45 3.56 1.08 1.80
N GLN A 46 2.97 2.08 1.15
CA GLN A 46 2.62 1.99 -0.26
C GLN A 46 3.86 1.76 -1.12
N PHE A 47 4.93 2.53 -0.93
CA PHE A 47 6.19 2.34 -1.65
C PHE A 47 6.79 0.96 -1.42
N TYR A 48 6.90 0.50 -0.19
CA TYR A 48 7.45 -0.82 0.11
C TYR A 48 6.72 -1.92 -0.66
N HIS A 49 5.40 -1.83 -0.73
CA HIS A 49 4.57 -2.87 -1.33
C HIS A 49 4.34 -2.69 -2.83
N VAL A 50 4.59 -1.50 -3.37
CA VAL A 50 4.76 -1.30 -4.82
C VAL A 50 5.96 -2.09 -5.33
N PHE A 51 7.08 -2.04 -4.62
CA PHE A 51 8.26 -2.84 -4.98
C PHE A 51 8.02 -4.33 -4.76
N ALA A 52 7.32 -4.71 -3.71
CA ALA A 52 6.94 -6.09 -3.47
C ALA A 52 6.04 -6.64 -4.57
N LEU A 53 5.08 -5.84 -5.04
CA LEU A 53 4.20 -6.19 -6.16
C LEU A 53 4.98 -6.36 -7.47
N ALA A 54 5.90 -5.44 -7.74
CA ALA A 54 6.78 -5.53 -8.91
C ALA A 54 7.66 -6.78 -8.84
N LEU A 55 8.20 -7.08 -7.66
CA LEU A 55 8.98 -8.30 -7.42
C LEU A 55 8.16 -9.57 -7.69
N ALA A 56 6.94 -9.66 -7.17
CA ALA A 56 6.03 -10.78 -7.42
C ALA A 56 5.75 -10.94 -8.92
N ALA A 57 5.54 -9.83 -9.62
CA ALA A 57 5.30 -9.82 -11.06
C ALA A 57 6.49 -10.37 -11.86
N ILE A 58 7.71 -10.00 -11.48
CA ILE A 58 8.95 -10.45 -12.12
C ILE A 58 9.22 -11.93 -11.80
N LEU A 59 9.08 -12.30 -10.54
CA LEU A 59 9.32 -13.68 -10.07
C LEU A 59 8.37 -14.68 -10.68
N PHE A 60 7.18 -14.25 -11.09
CA PHE A 60 6.22 -15.11 -11.78
C PHE A 60 6.79 -15.74 -13.07
N LYS A 61 7.79 -15.11 -13.68
CA LYS A 61 8.48 -15.70 -14.84
C LYS A 61 9.23 -16.99 -14.47
N SER A 62 9.92 -16.98 -13.33
CA SER A 62 10.73 -18.11 -12.88
C SER A 62 9.92 -19.10 -12.02
N TYR A 63 8.93 -18.61 -11.32
CA TYR A 63 8.07 -19.39 -10.41
C TYR A 63 6.59 -19.20 -10.73
N PRO A 64 6.11 -19.72 -11.89
CA PRO A 64 4.72 -19.48 -12.33
C PRO A 64 3.73 -20.36 -11.54
N ASN A 65 3.42 -19.96 -10.33
CA ASN A 65 2.49 -20.70 -9.47
C ASN A 65 1.50 -19.77 -8.77
N LYS A 66 0.48 -20.39 -8.17
CA LYS A 66 -0.63 -19.69 -7.53
C LYS A 66 -0.19 -18.82 -6.35
N LEU A 67 0.82 -19.23 -5.58
CA LEU A 67 1.27 -18.47 -4.41
C LEU A 67 1.89 -17.14 -4.82
N ILE A 68 2.71 -17.12 -5.87
CA ILE A 68 3.27 -15.87 -6.41
C ILE A 68 2.15 -14.96 -6.92
N SER A 69 1.15 -15.53 -7.61
CA SER A 69 0.01 -14.75 -8.10
C SER A 69 -0.82 -14.16 -6.97
N VAL A 70 -1.10 -14.95 -5.94
CA VAL A 70 -1.87 -14.54 -4.75
C VAL A 70 -1.11 -13.48 -3.96
N SER A 71 0.21 -13.57 -3.85
CA SER A 71 1.00 -12.54 -3.16
C SER A 71 0.78 -11.16 -3.77
N GLY A 72 0.72 -11.06 -5.09
CA GLY A 72 0.43 -9.80 -5.78
C GLY A 72 -0.95 -9.23 -5.43
N ILE A 73 -1.99 -10.07 -5.41
CA ILE A 73 -3.33 -9.65 -4.98
C ILE A 73 -3.30 -9.14 -3.54
N LEU A 74 -2.63 -9.86 -2.65
CA LEU A 74 -2.53 -9.50 -1.23
C LEU A 74 -1.80 -8.17 -1.03
N PHE A 75 -0.77 -7.87 -1.82
CA PHE A 75 -0.10 -6.58 -1.78
C PHE A 75 -1.02 -5.44 -2.26
N ILE A 76 -1.78 -5.65 -3.31
CA ILE A 76 -2.75 -4.65 -3.81
C ILE A 76 -3.83 -4.38 -2.75
N LEU A 77 -4.41 -5.43 -2.18
CA LEU A 77 -5.41 -5.30 -1.11
C LEU A 77 -4.81 -4.64 0.13
N GLY A 78 -3.60 -5.01 0.50
CA GLY A 78 -2.88 -4.41 1.61
C GLY A 78 -2.64 -2.91 1.43
N ILE A 79 -2.21 -2.47 0.25
CA ILE A 79 -2.05 -1.05 -0.08
C ILE A 79 -3.39 -0.33 0.04
N SER A 80 -4.44 -0.90 -0.53
CA SER A 80 -5.77 -0.29 -0.51
C SER A 80 -6.30 -0.12 0.90
N LEU A 81 -6.18 -1.12 1.75
CA LEU A 81 -6.71 -1.10 3.11
C LEU A 81 -5.78 -0.39 4.09
N PHE A 82 -4.48 -0.64 4.04
CA PHE A 82 -3.52 -0.02 4.96
C PHE A 82 -3.29 1.45 4.62
N SER A 83 -2.72 1.72 3.45
CA SER A 83 -2.38 3.09 3.03
C SER A 83 -3.65 3.90 2.77
N GLY A 84 -4.64 3.32 2.12
CA GLY A 84 -5.93 3.96 1.86
C GLY A 84 -6.64 4.40 3.14
N SER A 85 -6.65 3.58 4.18
CA SER A 85 -7.27 3.93 5.47
C SER A 85 -6.56 5.10 6.16
N LEU A 86 -5.23 5.17 6.06
CA LEU A 86 -4.45 6.27 6.63
C LEU A 86 -4.68 7.58 5.87
N TYR A 87 -4.85 7.53 4.56
CA TYR A 87 -5.21 8.72 3.77
C TYR A 87 -6.59 9.23 4.12
N VAL A 88 -7.58 8.34 4.22
CA VAL A 88 -8.94 8.71 4.64
C VAL A 88 -8.93 9.28 6.07
N TYR A 89 -8.21 8.66 6.99
CA TYR A 89 -8.06 9.15 8.36
C TYR A 89 -7.47 10.57 8.40
N THR A 90 -6.47 10.83 7.57
CA THR A 90 -5.83 12.15 7.47
C THR A 90 -6.84 13.23 7.07
N PHE A 91 -7.58 13.02 5.99
CA PHE A 91 -8.57 14.00 5.53
C PHE A 91 -9.77 14.11 6.46
N LYS A 92 -10.20 13.00 7.06
CA LYS A 92 -11.21 13.01 8.12
C LYS A 92 -10.80 13.92 9.28
N THR A 93 -9.54 13.84 9.70
CA THR A 93 -8.99 14.64 10.80
C THR A 93 -8.88 16.12 10.41
N ILE A 94 -8.35 16.43 9.24
CA ILE A 94 -8.18 17.80 8.75
C ILE A 94 -9.52 18.54 8.65
N TYR A 95 -10.53 17.90 8.09
CA TYR A 95 -11.84 18.51 7.84
C TYR A 95 -12.87 18.20 8.92
N ALA A 96 -12.47 17.59 10.01
CA ALA A 96 -13.33 17.24 11.15
C ALA A 96 -14.64 16.53 10.71
N ILE A 97 -14.51 15.56 9.79
CA ILE A 97 -15.65 14.81 9.25
C ILE A 97 -16.15 13.85 10.34
N ALA A 98 -17.45 13.95 10.66
CA ALA A 98 -18.10 13.04 11.61
C ALA A 98 -18.33 11.66 10.98
N GLY A 99 -18.33 10.61 11.80
CA GLY A 99 -18.47 9.23 11.33
C GLY A 99 -17.14 8.67 10.83
N LEU A 100 -17.18 7.56 10.08
CA LEU A 100 -15.99 6.87 9.55
C LEU A 100 -14.99 6.40 10.63
N ASN A 101 -15.42 6.27 11.89
CA ASN A 101 -14.56 5.80 12.99
C ASN A 101 -14.07 4.36 12.75
N TRP A 102 -14.83 3.58 11.99
CA TRP A 102 -14.47 2.22 11.59
C TRP A 102 -13.25 2.15 10.67
N ILE A 103 -12.85 3.27 10.04
CA ILE A 103 -11.73 3.29 9.09
C ILE A 103 -10.40 2.87 9.75
N VAL A 104 -10.23 3.14 11.05
CA VAL A 104 -9.02 2.77 11.80
C VAL A 104 -8.84 1.25 11.91
N PHE A 105 -9.91 0.47 11.78
CA PHE A 105 -9.85 -1.00 11.81
C PHE A 105 -9.35 -1.60 10.50
N LEU A 106 -9.42 -0.86 9.40
CA LEU A 106 -8.92 -1.31 8.10
C LEU A 106 -7.40 -1.33 8.04
N THR A 107 -6.72 -0.47 8.80
CA THR A 107 -5.26 -0.40 8.81
C THR A 107 -4.62 -1.71 9.29
N PRO A 108 -4.97 -2.29 10.45
CA PRO A 108 -4.42 -3.59 10.86
C PRO A 108 -4.83 -4.72 9.92
N LEU A 109 -6.03 -4.68 9.35
CA LEU A 109 -6.47 -5.66 8.36
C LEU A 109 -5.57 -5.61 7.11
N GLY A 110 -5.27 -4.41 6.61
CA GLY A 110 -4.33 -4.21 5.51
C GLY A 110 -2.93 -4.71 5.85
N GLY A 111 -2.47 -4.50 7.08
CA GLY A 111 -1.21 -5.05 7.58
C GLY A 111 -1.17 -6.58 7.55
N LEU A 112 -2.25 -7.24 7.89
CA LEU A 112 -2.37 -8.71 7.79
C LEU A 112 -2.27 -9.18 6.34
N PHE A 113 -2.88 -8.47 5.39
CA PHE A 113 -2.73 -8.76 3.97
C PHE A 113 -1.29 -8.60 3.49
N PHE A 114 -0.57 -7.60 3.96
CA PHE A 114 0.85 -7.44 3.66
C PHE A 114 1.67 -8.63 4.17
N ILE A 115 1.49 -9.02 5.41
CA ILE A 115 2.18 -10.17 6.00
C ILE A 115 1.88 -11.44 5.21
N ALA A 116 0.61 -11.71 4.92
CA ALA A 116 0.22 -12.87 4.12
C ALA A 116 0.82 -12.82 2.71
N GLY A 117 0.90 -11.64 2.09
CA GLY A 117 1.54 -11.45 0.79
C GLY A 117 3.01 -11.85 0.80
N TRP A 118 3.77 -11.39 1.78
CA TRP A 118 5.17 -11.75 1.94
C TRP A 118 5.38 -13.25 2.18
N VAL A 119 4.54 -13.85 3.03
CA VAL A 119 4.59 -15.31 3.29
C VAL A 119 4.29 -16.09 2.02
N CYS A 120 3.22 -15.71 1.28
CA CYS A 120 2.90 -16.35 0.00
C CYS A 120 4.03 -16.21 -1.02
N LEU A 121 4.68 -15.04 -1.07
CA LEU A 121 5.81 -14.81 -1.95
C LEU A 121 6.96 -15.76 -1.63
N ALA A 122 7.33 -15.85 -0.35
CA ALA A 122 8.40 -16.74 0.11
C ALA A 122 8.11 -18.22 -0.19
N LEU A 123 6.90 -18.67 0.13
CA LEU A 123 6.49 -20.06 -0.11
C LEU A 123 6.28 -20.38 -1.60
N GLY A 124 6.09 -19.37 -2.43
CA GLY A 124 5.96 -19.52 -3.88
C GLY A 124 7.29 -19.72 -4.60
N ILE A 125 8.42 -19.35 -3.97
CA ILE A 125 9.76 -19.60 -4.50
C ILE A 125 10.13 -21.04 -4.17
N LYS A 126 9.98 -21.92 -5.16
CA LYS A 126 10.26 -23.35 -5.02
C LYS A 126 11.43 -23.74 -5.91
N GLU A 127 12.23 -24.69 -5.43
CA GLU A 127 13.30 -25.31 -6.22
C GLU A 127 12.75 -26.10 -7.42
#